data_fc8be55830961367e5d2133f3094e469
#
_entry.id   fc8be55830961367e5d2133f3094e469
#
_cell.length_a   1.000
_cell.length_b   1.000
_cell.length_c   1.000
_cell.angle_alpha   90.00
_cell.angle_beta   90.00
_cell.angle_gamma   90.00
#
_symmetry.space_group_name_H-M   'P 1'
#
loop_
_entity.id
_entity.type
_entity.pdbx_description
1 polymer ?
#
loop_
_entity_poly.entity_id
_entity_poly.type
_entity_poly.pdbx_seq_one_letter_code
_entity_poly.pdbx_strand_id
1 'polypeptide(L)'
;MELEITEQNDNPLLNRQEVKVVIKHSENSTPRRNQVIKSLSEQLKAKRELVIIDHLKNAYGKTETHGYAKIYSDRESLTRIETKPSIDRHKDIDSHSNESKSEEAPVEEASGEEEEESSEESESSDE
;
A
#
# COMPACT_ATOMS: atom_id res chain seq x y z
N MET A 1 1.92 13.00 -10.30
CA MET A 1 1.16 11.90 -10.93
C MET A 1 -0.28 12.38 -11.08
N GLU A 2 -0.73 12.49 -12.29
CA GLU A 2 -2.12 12.86 -12.60
C GLU A 2 -2.84 11.64 -13.15
N LEU A 3 -4.01 11.33 -12.61
CA LEU A 3 -4.84 10.21 -13.01
C LEU A 3 -6.12 10.75 -13.64
N GLU A 4 -6.31 10.45 -14.91
CA GLU A 4 -7.49 10.82 -15.68
C GLU A 4 -8.31 9.56 -15.98
N ILE A 5 -9.60 9.59 -15.66
CA ILE A 5 -10.55 8.54 -16.02
C ILE A 5 -11.05 8.81 -17.42
N THR A 6 -10.78 7.91 -18.35
CA THR A 6 -11.19 8.05 -19.76
C THR A 6 -12.57 7.46 -20.01
N GLU A 7 -12.82 6.29 -19.46
CA GLU A 7 -14.08 5.57 -19.60
C GLU A 7 -14.48 4.93 -18.27
N GLN A 8 -15.76 4.97 -18.00
CA GLN A 8 -16.35 4.35 -16.83
C GLN A 8 -17.64 3.67 -17.26
N ASN A 9 -17.66 2.35 -17.15
CA ASN A 9 -18.78 1.50 -17.50
C ASN A 9 -19.25 0.72 -16.27
N ASP A 10 -20.53 0.73 -16.02
CA ASP A 10 -21.13 -0.07 -14.96
C ASP A 10 -21.63 -1.40 -15.54
N ASN A 11 -21.22 -2.50 -14.92
CA ASN A 11 -21.59 -3.85 -15.32
C ASN A 11 -22.42 -4.53 -14.21
N PRO A 12 -23.76 -4.41 -14.27
CA PRO A 12 -24.63 -4.95 -13.24
C PRO A 12 -24.64 -6.48 -13.17
N LEU A 13 -24.32 -7.16 -14.26
CA LEU A 13 -24.28 -8.64 -14.31
C LEU A 13 -23.14 -9.19 -13.45
N LEU A 14 -22.03 -8.47 -13.38
CA LEU A 14 -20.86 -8.86 -12.63
C LEU A 14 -20.70 -8.08 -11.32
N ASN A 15 -21.68 -7.23 -10.98
CA ASN A 15 -21.63 -6.35 -9.81
C ASN A 15 -20.30 -5.59 -9.70
N ARG A 16 -19.85 -5.07 -10.83
CA ARG A 16 -18.59 -4.33 -10.90
C ARG A 16 -18.68 -3.13 -11.83
N GLN A 17 -17.86 -2.17 -11.56
CA GLN A 17 -17.62 -1.03 -12.40
C GLN A 17 -16.27 -1.19 -13.09
N GLU A 18 -16.24 -0.98 -14.39
CA GLU A 18 -15.05 -1.08 -15.23
C GLU A 18 -14.55 0.32 -15.57
N VAL A 19 -13.30 0.59 -15.29
CA VAL A 19 -12.72 1.93 -15.43
C VAL A 19 -11.43 1.84 -16.24
N LYS A 20 -11.36 2.63 -17.33
CA LYS A 20 -10.13 2.86 -18.05
C LYS A 20 -9.52 4.17 -17.60
N VAL A 21 -8.24 4.13 -17.30
CA VAL A 21 -7.52 5.29 -16.77
C VAL A 21 -6.26 5.57 -17.58
N VAL A 22 -5.92 6.83 -17.67
CA VAL A 22 -4.64 7.29 -18.20
C VAL A 22 -3.90 8.01 -17.08
N ILE A 23 -2.69 7.57 -16.82
CA ILE A 23 -1.86 8.11 -15.75
C ILE A 23 -0.68 8.83 -16.38
N LYS A 24 -0.59 10.12 -16.16
CA LYS A 24 0.52 10.96 -16.60
C LYS A 24 1.56 11.07 -15.47
N HIS A 25 2.81 10.72 -15.79
CA HIS A 25 3.91 10.72 -14.84
C HIS A 25 5.15 11.43 -15.40
N SER A 26 5.00 12.68 -15.80
CA SER A 26 6.02 13.44 -16.54
C SER A 26 7.35 13.60 -15.80
N GLU A 27 7.33 13.64 -14.47
CA GLU A 27 8.53 13.89 -13.66
C GLU A 27 8.91 12.70 -12.76
N ASN A 28 8.09 11.67 -12.76
CA ASN A 28 8.26 10.52 -11.87
C ASN A 28 8.44 9.23 -12.65
N SER A 29 8.95 8.21 -11.96
CA SER A 29 8.98 6.85 -12.49
C SER A 29 7.57 6.32 -12.73
N THR A 30 7.47 5.30 -13.58
CA THR A 30 6.21 4.58 -13.83
C THR A 30 5.53 4.19 -12.51
N PRO A 31 4.25 4.51 -12.33
CA PRO A 31 3.54 4.26 -11.10
C PRO A 31 3.37 2.76 -10.83
N ARG A 32 3.52 2.37 -9.58
CA ARG A 32 3.26 1.01 -9.13
C ARG A 32 1.75 0.81 -8.93
N ARG A 33 1.29 -0.44 -9.01
CA ARG A 33 -0.13 -0.79 -8.78
C ARG A 33 -0.70 -0.20 -7.50
N ASN A 34 0.05 -0.25 -6.41
CA ASN A 34 -0.37 0.28 -5.10
C ASN A 34 -0.71 1.77 -5.15
N GLN A 35 0.09 2.55 -5.86
CA GLN A 35 -0.13 3.98 -6.02
C GLN A 35 -1.37 4.26 -6.84
N VAL A 36 -1.57 3.49 -7.92
CA VAL A 36 -2.74 3.62 -8.79
C VAL A 36 -4.02 3.22 -8.05
N ILE A 37 -4.00 2.14 -7.30
CA ILE A 37 -5.15 1.70 -6.48
C ILE A 37 -5.50 2.76 -5.44
N LYS A 38 -4.51 3.33 -4.77
CA LYS A 38 -4.73 4.40 -3.79
C LYS A 38 -5.41 5.61 -4.44
N SER A 39 -4.88 6.10 -5.54
CA SER A 39 -5.46 7.24 -6.25
C SER A 39 -6.86 6.96 -6.78
N LEU A 40 -7.11 5.75 -7.32
CA LEU A 40 -8.45 5.34 -7.77
C LEU A 40 -9.44 5.24 -6.62
N SER A 41 -9.04 4.65 -5.50
CA SER A 41 -9.90 4.51 -4.33
C SER A 41 -10.31 5.87 -3.74
N GLU A 42 -9.41 6.85 -3.80
CA GLU A 42 -9.68 8.22 -3.35
C GLU A 42 -10.63 8.96 -4.31
N GLN A 43 -10.42 8.84 -5.61
CA GLN A 43 -11.26 9.51 -6.62
C GLN A 43 -12.67 8.94 -6.69
N LEU A 44 -12.81 7.62 -6.67
CA LEU A 44 -14.08 6.91 -6.80
C LEU A 44 -14.75 6.59 -5.45
N LYS A 45 -14.10 6.98 -4.34
CA LYS A 45 -14.55 6.70 -2.97
C LYS A 45 -14.86 5.21 -2.73
N ALA A 46 -14.12 4.36 -3.41
CA ALA A 46 -14.23 2.90 -3.29
C ALA A 46 -13.26 2.36 -2.24
N LYS A 47 -13.60 1.22 -1.66
CA LYS A 47 -12.68 0.53 -0.76
C LYS A 47 -11.50 -0.05 -1.55
N ARG A 48 -10.28 0.14 -1.07
CA ARG A 48 -9.04 -0.37 -1.72
C ARG A 48 -9.08 -1.86 -1.99
N GLU A 49 -9.65 -2.64 -1.07
CA GLU A 49 -9.79 -4.09 -1.17
C GLU A 49 -10.70 -4.57 -2.32
N LEU A 50 -11.58 -3.68 -2.80
CA LEU A 50 -12.52 -3.97 -3.87
C LEU A 50 -12.03 -3.49 -5.25
N VAL A 51 -10.88 -2.83 -5.30
CA VAL A 51 -10.27 -2.33 -6.53
C VAL A 51 -9.23 -3.31 -7.04
N ILE A 52 -9.43 -3.83 -8.22
CA ILE A 52 -8.51 -4.75 -8.92
C ILE A 52 -8.00 -4.08 -10.18
N ILE A 53 -6.69 -4.01 -10.33
CA ILE A 53 -6.05 -3.57 -11.57
C ILE A 53 -5.71 -4.79 -12.41
N ASP A 54 -6.31 -4.88 -13.56
CA ASP A 54 -6.06 -5.97 -14.50
C ASP A 54 -4.69 -5.80 -15.16
N HIS A 55 -4.48 -4.69 -15.84
CA HIS A 55 -3.21 -4.38 -16.46
C HIS A 55 -2.87 -2.89 -16.42
N LEU A 56 -1.57 -2.62 -16.47
CA LEU A 56 -0.99 -1.30 -16.68
C LEU A 56 -0.05 -1.42 -17.87
N LYS A 57 -0.27 -0.64 -18.91
CA LYS A 57 0.54 -0.61 -20.13
C LYS A 57 1.12 0.77 -20.34
N ASN A 58 2.43 0.84 -20.40
CA ASN A 58 3.12 2.09 -20.70
C ASN A 58 3.07 2.37 -22.20
N ALA A 59 2.83 3.62 -22.57
CA ALA A 59 2.97 4.07 -23.93
C ALA A 59 4.47 4.27 -24.25
N TYR A 60 4.96 3.62 -25.30
CA TYR A 60 6.36 3.75 -25.70
C TYR A 60 6.69 5.19 -26.08
N GLY A 61 7.78 5.72 -25.51
CA GLY A 61 8.24 7.08 -25.78
C GLY A 61 7.40 8.20 -25.16
N LYS A 62 6.40 7.85 -24.33
CA LYS A 62 5.56 8.80 -23.59
C LYS A 62 5.61 8.54 -22.10
N THR A 63 5.41 9.57 -21.32
CA THR A 63 5.28 9.49 -19.87
C THR A 63 3.83 9.23 -19.43
N GLU A 64 3.16 8.33 -20.17
CA GLU A 64 1.76 7.96 -19.97
C GLU A 64 1.62 6.45 -19.78
N THR A 65 0.80 6.06 -18.82
CA THR A 65 0.45 4.66 -18.55
C THR A 65 -1.05 4.47 -18.67
N HIS A 66 -1.48 3.56 -19.53
CA HIS A 66 -2.87 3.19 -19.67
C HIS A 66 -3.19 2.04 -18.71
N GLY A 67 -4.21 2.22 -17.90
CA GLY A 67 -4.66 1.25 -16.92
C GLY A 67 -6.10 0.80 -17.19
N TYR A 68 -6.38 -0.45 -16.85
CA TYR A 68 -7.73 -0.99 -16.77
C TYR A 68 -7.97 -1.54 -15.36
N ALA A 69 -8.94 -0.97 -14.69
CA ALA A 69 -9.30 -1.29 -13.33
C ALA A 69 -10.75 -1.76 -13.24
N LYS A 70 -11.01 -2.64 -12.30
CA LYS A 70 -12.31 -3.20 -11.98
C LYS A 70 -12.61 -2.91 -10.52
N ILE A 71 -13.75 -2.34 -10.24
CA ILE A 71 -14.19 -1.99 -8.91
C ILE A 71 -15.44 -2.81 -8.59
N TYR A 72 -15.34 -3.67 -7.60
CA TYR A 72 -16.43 -4.54 -7.19
C TYR A 72 -17.28 -3.87 -6.10
N SER A 73 -18.57 -4.16 -6.12
CA SER A 73 -19.48 -3.73 -5.06
C SER A 73 -19.27 -4.54 -3.79
N ASP A 74 -19.01 -5.87 -3.95
CA ASP A 74 -18.90 -6.82 -2.86
C ASP A 74 -17.65 -7.69 -2.99
N ARG A 75 -17.10 -8.10 -1.85
CA ARG A 75 -15.96 -9.01 -1.79
C ARG A 75 -16.29 -10.42 -2.28
N GLU A 76 -17.53 -10.85 -2.09
CA GLU A 76 -17.99 -12.16 -2.58
C GLU A 76 -17.98 -12.22 -4.11
N SER A 77 -18.51 -11.18 -4.75
CA SER A 77 -18.49 -11.04 -6.21
C SER A 77 -17.06 -11.00 -6.75
N LEU A 78 -16.16 -10.29 -6.10
CA LEU A 78 -14.75 -10.24 -6.44
C LEU A 78 -14.10 -11.64 -6.38
N THR A 79 -14.27 -12.36 -5.27
CA THR A 79 -13.67 -13.69 -5.08
C THR A 79 -14.23 -14.73 -6.04
N ARG A 80 -15.51 -14.60 -6.42
CA ARG A 80 -16.20 -15.50 -7.34
C ARG A 80 -15.75 -15.32 -8.80
N ILE A 81 -15.48 -14.07 -9.19
CA ILE A 81 -15.24 -13.71 -10.59
C ILE A 81 -13.75 -13.65 -10.90
N GLU A 82 -12.94 -13.07 -10.01
CA GLU A 82 -11.52 -12.89 -10.24
C GLU A 82 -10.72 -14.17 -10.02
N THR A 83 -9.65 -14.30 -10.79
CA THR A 83 -8.72 -15.42 -10.62
C THR A 83 -7.85 -15.25 -9.38
N LYS A 84 -7.51 -16.36 -8.72
CA LYS A 84 -6.65 -16.37 -7.53
C LYS A 84 -5.34 -15.58 -7.72
N PRO A 85 -4.58 -15.73 -8.83
CA PRO A 85 -3.36 -14.96 -9.05
C PRO A 85 -3.57 -13.45 -9.14
N SER A 86 -4.76 -13.02 -9.59
CA SER A 86 -5.11 -11.60 -9.61
C SER A 86 -5.32 -11.07 -8.21
N ILE A 87 -6.06 -11.81 -7.39
CA ILE A 87 -6.33 -11.46 -6.00
C ILE A 87 -5.02 -11.46 -5.18
N ASP A 88 -4.17 -12.47 -5.38
CA ASP A 88 -2.90 -12.59 -4.63
C ASP A 88 -1.95 -11.42 -4.92
N ARG A 89 -1.88 -10.96 -6.17
CA ARG A 89 -1.11 -9.75 -6.53
C ARG A 89 -1.58 -8.48 -5.83
N HIS A 90 -2.81 -8.46 -5.34
CA HIS A 90 -3.39 -7.31 -4.64
C HIS A 90 -3.36 -7.47 -3.11
N LYS A 91 -3.18 -8.70 -2.60
CA LYS A 91 -3.01 -8.95 -1.16
C LYS A 91 -1.69 -8.41 -0.62
N ASP A 92 -0.62 -8.50 -1.39
CA ASP A 92 0.70 -7.97 -1.01
C ASP A 92 0.69 -6.45 -0.84
N ILE A 93 -0.32 -5.78 -1.37
CA ILE A 93 -0.52 -4.35 -1.26
C ILE A 93 -0.96 -3.95 0.14
N ASP A 94 -1.77 -4.77 0.78
CA ASP A 94 -2.30 -4.50 2.11
C ASP A 94 -1.26 -4.80 3.21
N SER A 95 -0.37 -5.78 2.99
CA SER A 95 0.69 -6.13 3.94
C SER A 95 1.77 -5.04 4.03
N HIS A 96 2.19 -4.46 2.91
CA HIS A 96 3.19 -3.38 2.90
C HIS A 96 2.69 -2.01 3.41
N SER A 97 1.39 -1.78 3.40
CA SER A 97 0.83 -0.54 3.98
C SER A 97 0.79 -0.59 5.51
N ASN A 98 0.89 -1.76 6.11
CA ASN A 98 0.92 -1.95 7.56
C ASN A 98 2.36 -1.94 8.10
N GLU A 99 3.36 -2.37 7.31
CA GLU A 99 4.77 -2.32 7.72
C GLU A 99 5.36 -0.91 7.68
N SER A 100 4.93 -0.06 6.74
CA SER A 100 5.39 1.34 6.70
C SER A 100 4.81 2.22 7.81
N LYS A 101 3.88 1.72 8.61
CA LYS A 101 3.29 2.42 9.75
C LYS A 101 3.84 1.95 11.09
N SER A 102 4.64 0.88 11.11
CA SER A 102 5.27 0.33 12.30
C SER A 102 6.75 0.72 12.45
N GLU A 103 7.34 1.42 11.47
CA GLU A 103 8.73 1.87 11.53
C GLU A 103 8.92 3.33 11.97
N GLU A 104 7.85 4.01 12.36
CA GLU A 104 7.93 5.26 13.10
C GLU A 104 7.44 5.09 14.54
N ALA A 105 8.09 4.22 15.27
CA ALA A 105 8.12 4.32 16.71
C ALA A 105 9.42 5.04 17.09
N PRO A 106 9.35 6.14 17.82
CA PRO A 106 10.54 6.85 18.25
C PRO A 106 11.36 5.96 19.15
N VAL A 107 12.62 5.84 18.81
CA VAL A 107 13.63 5.36 19.74
C VAL A 107 13.79 6.46 20.77
N GLU A 108 13.03 6.38 21.82
CA GLU A 108 13.26 7.18 23.01
C GLU A 108 14.31 6.50 23.85
N GLU A 109 15.37 7.25 24.01
CA GLU A 109 16.50 7.09 24.88
C GLU A 109 16.13 6.43 26.22
N ALA A 110 16.72 5.29 26.49
CA ALA A 110 16.98 4.87 27.83
C ALA A 110 18.45 5.11 28.10
N SER A 111 18.79 6.32 28.47
CA SER A 111 20.00 6.60 29.23
C SER A 111 19.74 6.13 30.65
N GLY A 112 20.16 4.92 30.93
CA GLY A 112 20.31 4.45 32.28
C GLY A 112 21.61 4.97 32.84
N GLU A 113 21.52 5.90 33.75
CA GLU A 113 22.59 6.26 34.63
C GLU A 113 22.98 5.05 35.45
N GLU A 114 24.24 4.65 35.27
CA GLU A 114 24.98 3.93 36.28
C GLU A 114 25.27 4.89 37.44
N GLU A 115 24.73 4.61 38.55
CA GLU A 115 25.34 5.02 39.81
C GLU A 115 26.15 3.91 40.39
N GLU A 116 27.46 4.15 40.37
CA GLU A 116 28.40 3.56 41.26
C GLU A 116 27.95 3.79 42.71
N GLU A 117 27.93 2.82 43.48
CA GLU A 117 28.24 3.00 44.88
C GLU A 117 29.15 1.88 45.38
N SER A 118 30.40 2.29 45.46
CA SER A 118 31.43 1.78 46.29
C SER A 118 30.99 1.77 47.74
N SER A 119 31.26 0.71 48.42
CA SER A 119 31.55 0.73 49.84
C SER A 119 32.45 -0.45 50.10
N GLU A 120 33.67 -0.19 50.26
CA GLU A 120 34.30 0.16 51.54
C GLU A 120 33.97 -0.82 52.67
N GLU A 121 35.07 -1.30 53.06
CA GLU A 121 35.48 -1.48 54.43
C GLU A 121 35.12 -2.77 55.12
N SER A 122 36.10 -3.46 55.41
CA SER A 122 36.60 -3.64 56.77
C SER A 122 37.68 -4.69 56.77
N GLU A 123 38.87 -4.28 57.04
CA GLU A 123 39.50 -4.16 58.32
C GLU A 123 39.17 -5.25 59.31
N SER A 124 40.15 -5.92 59.58
CA SER A 124 40.78 -6.15 60.87
C SER A 124 41.46 -7.47 60.87
N SER A 125 42.76 -7.41 60.99
CA SER A 125 43.51 -7.42 62.26
C SER A 125 43.25 -8.67 63.05
N ASP A 126 44.36 -9.23 63.21
CA ASP A 126 44.96 -9.63 64.45
C ASP A 126 45.22 -11.13 64.65
N GLU A 127 46.35 -11.32 64.83
CA GLU A 127 47.36 -12.02 65.61
C GLU A 127 47.96 -13.21 64.98
#